data_b251bf0932752dbda82bf83e109f188f
#
_entry.id   b251bf0932752dbda82bf83e109f188f
#
_cell.length_a   1.000
_cell.length_b   1.000
_cell.length_c   1.000
_cell.angle_alpha   90.00
_cell.angle_beta   90.00
_cell.angle_gamma   90.00
#
_symmetry.space_group_name_H-M   'P 1'
#
loop_
_entity.id
_entity.type
_entity.pdbx_description
1 polymer ?
#
loop_
_entity_poly.entity_id
_entity_poly.type
_entity_poly.pdbx_seq_one_letter_code
_entity_poly.pdbx_strand_id
1 'polypeptide(L)'
;DGNYFDWVDAVSSPAFMTNHTISATGGNEMATYALSAGYYFEDGMLEPQEYSRYNLRAVVDVEPSKYMKFGINMYGTHSVRDTGNSDLLQDAFRLRPTYHPTDLVTGEEMWAYSNGQYNALTTMKNELNKTKKYNLLSNIYLEVTPMQGLTLKTTFSPDINLEEIGQYRGKYTKANKGQNKATSNYAKNSYVDWVWDNLVNYNFQLKDHRVDL
;
A
#
# COMPACT_ATOMS: atom_id res chain seq x y z
N ASP A 1 -31.10 27.79 25.31
CA ASP A 1 -30.30 26.61 24.98
C ASP A 1 -29.67 26.88 23.65
N GLY A 2 -28.35 27.13 23.62
CA GLY A 2 -27.63 27.41 22.41
C GLY A 2 -27.59 26.16 21.52
N ASN A 3 -27.95 26.32 20.28
CA ASN A 3 -27.83 25.26 19.29
C ASN A 3 -26.34 25.18 18.85
N TYR A 4 -25.57 24.29 19.48
CA TYR A 4 -24.15 24.13 19.22
C TYR A 4 -23.90 22.89 18.39
N PHE A 5 -22.96 22.98 17.43
CA PHE A 5 -22.54 21.88 16.57
C PHE A 5 -21.09 21.48 16.90
N ASP A 6 -20.87 20.21 17.17
CA ASP A 6 -19.53 19.67 17.41
C ASP A 6 -18.87 19.28 16.09
N TRP A 7 -18.03 20.16 15.59
CA TRP A 7 -17.31 20.00 14.34
C TRP A 7 -16.26 18.90 14.41
N VAL A 8 -15.67 18.68 15.59
CA VAL A 8 -14.62 17.66 15.76
C VAL A 8 -15.26 16.27 15.74
N ASP A 9 -16.34 16.10 16.48
CA ASP A 9 -17.11 14.85 16.47
C ASP A 9 -17.62 14.53 15.07
N ALA A 10 -18.13 15.54 14.35
CA ALA A 10 -18.68 15.37 13.01
C ALA A 10 -17.68 14.93 11.92
N VAL A 11 -16.38 15.17 12.10
CA VAL A 11 -15.31 14.75 11.19
C VAL A 11 -14.53 13.55 11.71
N SER A 12 -14.85 13.07 12.90
CA SER A 12 -14.18 11.96 13.57
C SER A 12 -15.05 10.70 13.55
N SER A 13 -14.43 9.56 13.42
CA SER A 13 -15.09 8.26 13.58
C SER A 13 -14.25 7.32 14.45
N PRO A 14 -14.89 6.33 15.10
CA PRO A 14 -14.14 5.25 15.75
C PRO A 14 -13.28 4.52 14.73
N ALA A 15 -11.98 4.47 14.96
CA ALA A 15 -11.04 3.76 14.09
C ALA A 15 -11.21 2.24 14.27
N PHE A 16 -11.42 1.54 13.17
CA PHE A 16 -11.49 0.09 13.11
C PHE A 16 -10.27 -0.48 12.39
N MET A 17 -9.71 -1.56 12.92
CA MET A 17 -8.57 -2.24 12.29
C MET A 17 -8.83 -3.75 12.25
N THR A 18 -8.49 -4.37 11.13
CA THR A 18 -8.52 -5.84 11.01
C THR A 18 -7.32 -6.35 10.22
N ASN A 19 -6.85 -7.54 10.58
CA ASN A 19 -5.76 -8.22 9.88
C ASN A 19 -6.06 -9.72 9.82
N HIS A 20 -6.09 -10.25 8.60
CA HIS A 20 -6.35 -11.65 8.33
C HIS A 20 -5.21 -12.23 7.50
N THR A 21 -4.74 -13.40 7.89
CA THR A 21 -3.71 -14.12 7.11
C THR A 21 -4.10 -15.60 7.04
N ILE A 22 -3.99 -16.15 5.86
CA ILE A 22 -4.10 -17.58 5.60
C ILE A 22 -2.80 -18.07 4.99
N SER A 23 -2.34 -19.25 5.40
CA SER A 23 -1.12 -19.85 4.86
C SER A 23 -1.29 -21.34 4.67
N ALA A 24 -0.60 -21.87 3.66
CA ALA A 24 -0.51 -23.28 3.37
C ALA A 24 0.95 -23.64 3.08
N THR A 25 1.42 -24.70 3.71
CA THR A 25 2.76 -25.24 3.49
C THR A 25 2.67 -26.73 3.21
N GLY A 26 3.54 -27.23 2.37
CA GLY A 26 3.58 -28.66 2.06
C GLY A 26 4.77 -28.98 1.18
N GLY A 27 4.89 -30.25 0.87
CA GLY A 27 5.94 -30.73 -0.02
C GLY A 27 6.25 -32.20 0.17
N ASN A 28 7.21 -32.64 -0.61
CA ASN A 28 7.82 -33.96 -0.56
C ASN A 28 9.33 -33.82 -0.82
N GLU A 29 10.02 -34.94 -1.06
CA GLU A 29 11.46 -34.95 -1.33
C GLU A 29 11.86 -34.19 -2.61
N MET A 30 10.92 -34.00 -3.55
CA MET A 30 11.20 -33.35 -4.84
C MET A 30 10.74 -31.88 -4.89
N ALA A 31 9.78 -31.48 -4.06
CA ALA A 31 9.23 -30.13 -4.11
C ALA A 31 8.68 -29.71 -2.75
N THR A 32 8.96 -28.48 -2.38
CA THR A 32 8.38 -27.82 -1.19
C THR A 32 7.72 -26.51 -1.58
N TYR A 33 6.66 -26.16 -0.86
CA TYR A 33 6.01 -24.88 -1.06
C TYR A 33 5.52 -24.28 0.25
N ALA A 34 5.51 -22.95 0.28
CA ALA A 34 4.88 -22.15 1.31
C ALA A 34 4.16 -20.99 0.65
N LEU A 35 2.84 -20.96 0.80
CA LEU A 35 1.97 -19.93 0.23
C LEU A 35 1.29 -19.19 1.37
N SER A 36 1.18 -17.88 1.29
CA SER A 36 0.38 -17.11 2.22
C SER A 36 -0.30 -15.95 1.52
N ALA A 37 -1.53 -15.64 1.97
CA ALA A 37 -2.29 -14.48 1.54
C ALA A 37 -2.78 -13.74 2.77
N GLY A 38 -2.72 -12.41 2.74
CA GLY A 38 -3.15 -11.58 3.85
C GLY A 38 -3.97 -10.39 3.37
N TYR A 39 -4.87 -9.95 4.23
CA TYR A 39 -5.64 -8.74 4.09
C TYR A 39 -5.52 -7.91 5.36
N TYR A 40 -5.18 -6.66 5.22
CA TYR A 40 -5.12 -5.66 6.27
C TYR A 40 -6.03 -4.50 5.91
N PHE A 41 -6.79 -4.02 6.89
CA PHE A 41 -7.64 -2.85 6.77
C PHE A 41 -7.55 -2.01 8.06
N GLU A 42 -7.50 -0.70 7.90
CA GLU A 42 -7.43 0.28 8.98
C GLU A 42 -8.20 1.53 8.57
N ASP A 43 -9.19 1.90 9.39
CA ASP A 43 -9.82 3.22 9.32
C ASP A 43 -8.99 4.24 10.09
N GLY A 44 -8.90 5.44 9.56
CA GLY A 44 -8.41 6.59 10.30
C GLY A 44 -9.44 7.09 11.31
N MET A 45 -8.99 7.87 12.29
CA MET A 45 -9.90 8.57 13.20
C MET A 45 -10.61 9.76 12.56
N LEU A 46 -10.19 10.17 11.37
CA LEU A 46 -10.78 11.26 10.59
C LEU A 46 -11.31 10.70 9.27
N GLU A 47 -12.56 11.04 8.95
CA GLU A 47 -13.15 10.70 7.65
C GLU A 47 -12.50 11.48 6.49
N PRO A 48 -12.35 10.93 5.29
CA PRO A 48 -12.51 9.54 4.88
C PRO A 48 -11.19 8.75 4.90
N GLN A 49 -10.35 8.92 5.92
CA GLN A 49 -9.05 8.28 5.97
C GLN A 49 -9.19 6.75 6.12
N GLU A 50 -8.65 6.03 5.18
CA GLU A 50 -8.64 4.57 5.20
C GLU A 50 -7.34 4.02 4.59
N TYR A 51 -6.94 2.85 5.02
CA TYR A 51 -5.85 2.10 4.42
C TYR A 51 -6.23 0.63 4.31
N SER A 52 -6.09 0.08 3.10
CA SER A 52 -6.22 -1.35 2.87
C SER A 52 -5.00 -1.92 2.16
N ARG A 53 -4.64 -3.16 2.49
CA ARG A 53 -3.52 -3.85 1.87
C ARG A 53 -3.81 -5.34 1.71
N TYR A 54 -3.63 -5.81 0.51
CA TYR A 54 -3.55 -7.23 0.17
C TYR A 54 -2.09 -7.62 0.00
N ASN A 55 -1.70 -8.75 0.52
CA ASN A 55 -0.37 -9.31 0.31
C ASN A 55 -0.45 -10.78 -0.06
N LEU A 56 0.43 -11.17 -0.96
CA LEU A 56 0.60 -12.55 -1.39
C LEU A 56 2.08 -12.91 -1.30
N ARG A 57 2.39 -14.04 -0.68
CA ARG A 57 3.74 -14.60 -0.67
C ARG A 57 3.70 -16.03 -1.19
N ALA A 58 4.63 -16.35 -2.07
CA ALA A 58 4.83 -17.69 -2.57
C ALA A 58 6.33 -18.03 -2.51
N VAL A 59 6.64 -19.15 -1.88
CA VAL A 59 7.96 -19.76 -1.91
C VAL A 59 7.78 -21.17 -2.44
N VAL A 60 8.48 -21.50 -3.49
CA VAL A 60 8.45 -22.83 -4.10
C VAL A 60 9.87 -23.23 -4.44
N ASP A 61 10.29 -24.38 -3.96
CA ASP A 61 11.58 -25.01 -4.29
C ASP A 61 11.31 -26.39 -4.90
N VAL A 62 11.97 -26.69 -6.00
CA VAL A 62 11.84 -27.95 -6.72
C VAL A 62 13.21 -28.53 -7.00
N GLU A 63 13.42 -29.78 -6.62
CA GLU A 63 14.64 -30.56 -6.84
C GLU A 63 14.31 -31.80 -7.69
N PRO A 64 14.16 -31.63 -9.02
CA PRO A 64 13.76 -32.74 -9.89
C PRO A 64 14.84 -33.83 -9.99
N SER A 65 16.07 -33.50 -9.62
CA SER A 65 17.17 -34.45 -9.51
C SER A 65 18.25 -33.90 -8.57
N LYS A 66 19.17 -34.76 -8.12
CA LYS A 66 20.34 -34.37 -7.32
C LYS A 66 21.30 -33.39 -8.04
N TYR A 67 21.09 -33.13 -9.30
CA TYR A 67 21.92 -32.25 -10.13
C TYR A 67 21.29 -30.90 -10.41
N MET A 68 20.02 -30.72 -10.07
CA MET A 68 19.28 -29.52 -10.44
C MET A 68 18.29 -29.11 -9.35
N LYS A 69 18.31 -27.83 -9.02
CA LYS A 69 17.39 -27.19 -8.09
C LYS A 69 16.90 -25.89 -8.70
N PHE A 70 15.61 -25.67 -8.62
CA PHE A 70 14.94 -24.45 -9.07
C PHE A 70 14.06 -23.92 -7.94
N GLY A 71 14.06 -22.61 -7.74
CA GLY A 71 13.19 -22.02 -6.74
C GLY A 71 12.72 -20.63 -7.13
N ILE A 72 11.58 -20.28 -6.57
CA ILE A 72 10.99 -18.94 -6.62
C ILE A 72 10.57 -18.51 -5.23
N ASN A 73 10.95 -17.30 -4.85
CA ASN A 73 10.44 -16.60 -3.68
C ASN A 73 9.85 -15.27 -4.16
N MET A 74 8.55 -15.11 -4.04
CA MET A 74 7.83 -13.95 -4.54
C MET A 74 6.99 -13.35 -3.42
N TYR A 75 7.01 -12.03 -3.32
CA TYR A 75 6.17 -11.25 -2.43
C TYR A 75 5.51 -10.11 -3.19
N GLY A 76 4.20 -10.16 -3.28
CA GLY A 76 3.39 -9.13 -3.93
C GLY A 76 2.50 -8.41 -2.94
N THR A 77 2.36 -7.09 -3.10
CA THR A 77 1.41 -6.30 -2.32
C THR A 77 0.62 -5.37 -3.23
N HIS A 78 -0.66 -5.19 -2.89
CA HIS A 78 -1.49 -4.12 -3.40
C HIS A 78 -2.08 -3.36 -2.23
N SER A 79 -1.86 -2.04 -2.19
CA SER A 79 -2.44 -1.20 -1.15
C SER A 79 -3.15 0.01 -1.72
N VAL A 80 -4.20 0.40 -1.02
CA VAL A 80 -4.96 1.63 -1.29
C VAL A 80 -4.98 2.44 -0.02
N ARG A 81 -4.63 3.71 -0.12
CA ARG A 81 -4.69 4.68 0.97
C ARG A 81 -5.53 5.86 0.54
N ASP A 82 -6.55 6.18 1.30
CA ASP A 82 -7.21 7.47 1.25
C ASP A 82 -6.70 8.32 2.43
N THR A 83 -6.10 9.46 2.14
CA THR A 83 -5.59 10.36 3.19
C THR A 83 -6.55 11.50 3.49
N GLY A 84 -7.64 11.62 2.71
CA GLY A 84 -8.57 12.72 2.86
C GLY A 84 -7.89 14.09 2.77
N ASN A 85 -8.44 15.05 3.48
CA ASN A 85 -7.88 16.39 3.63
C ASN A 85 -6.99 16.46 4.89
N SER A 86 -5.71 16.84 4.72
CA SER A 86 -4.74 16.96 5.83
C SER A 86 -5.10 18.04 6.85
N ASP A 87 -5.85 19.07 6.43
CA ASP A 87 -6.21 20.21 7.27
C ASP A 87 -7.57 20.04 7.97
N LEU A 88 -8.28 18.93 7.72
CA LEU A 88 -9.66 18.71 8.14
C LEU A 88 -9.87 18.93 9.65
N LEU A 89 -9.01 18.32 10.47
CA LEU A 89 -9.09 18.46 11.92
C LEU A 89 -8.81 19.90 12.38
N GLN A 90 -7.80 20.54 11.77
CA GLN A 90 -7.47 21.93 12.09
C GLN A 90 -8.60 22.88 11.69
N ASP A 91 -9.23 22.64 10.54
CA ASP A 91 -10.38 23.44 10.10
C ASP A 91 -11.58 23.20 11.00
N ALA A 92 -11.86 21.96 11.44
CA ALA A 92 -12.90 21.65 12.42
C ALA A 92 -12.70 22.38 13.77
N PHE A 93 -11.48 22.37 14.31
CA PHE A 93 -11.16 23.10 15.56
C PHE A 93 -11.31 24.63 15.47
N ARG A 94 -11.15 25.20 14.29
CA ARG A 94 -11.28 26.64 14.05
C ARG A 94 -12.72 27.10 13.86
N LEU A 95 -13.61 26.17 13.50
CA LEU A 95 -15.03 26.49 13.31
C LEU A 95 -15.70 26.81 14.64
N ARG A 96 -16.52 27.85 14.65
CA ARG A 96 -17.28 28.22 15.84
C ARG A 96 -18.39 27.19 16.07
N PRO A 97 -18.63 26.76 17.33
CA PRO A 97 -19.72 25.82 17.61
C PRO A 97 -21.12 26.36 17.26
N THR A 98 -21.25 27.66 17.06
CA THR A 98 -22.50 28.31 16.64
C THR A 98 -22.72 28.27 15.13
N TYR A 99 -21.73 27.80 14.34
CA TYR A 99 -21.89 27.56 12.92
C TYR A 99 -22.43 26.15 12.72
N HIS A 100 -23.33 26.02 11.76
CA HIS A 100 -23.97 24.75 11.42
C HIS A 100 -23.60 24.33 10.00
N PRO A 101 -23.57 23.03 9.70
CA PRO A 101 -23.28 22.52 8.36
C PRO A 101 -24.35 22.90 7.34
N THR A 102 -25.56 23.21 7.80
CA THR A 102 -26.70 23.68 7.00
C THR A 102 -27.23 25.00 7.56
N ASP A 103 -27.78 25.82 6.70
CA ASP A 103 -28.53 27.00 7.12
C ASP A 103 -29.80 26.56 7.88
N LEU A 104 -29.98 27.09 9.10
CA LEU A 104 -31.06 26.66 9.99
C LEU A 104 -32.46 27.14 9.54
N VAL A 105 -32.51 28.08 8.60
CA VAL A 105 -33.77 28.63 8.05
C VAL A 105 -34.13 27.96 6.73
N THR A 106 -33.17 27.85 5.80
CA THR A 106 -33.41 27.32 4.46
C THR A 106 -33.15 25.83 4.36
N GLY A 107 -32.34 25.23 5.29
CA GLY A 107 -31.90 23.83 5.23
C GLY A 107 -30.83 23.58 4.17
N GLU A 108 -30.34 24.61 3.49
CA GLU A 108 -29.31 24.46 2.45
C GLU A 108 -27.93 24.19 3.06
N GLU A 109 -27.12 23.40 2.39
CA GLU A 109 -25.75 23.10 2.83
C GLU A 109 -24.87 24.36 2.77
N MET A 110 -24.25 24.70 3.89
CA MET A 110 -23.34 25.84 4.02
C MET A 110 -21.92 25.37 3.69
N TRP A 111 -21.33 25.86 2.60
CA TRP A 111 -19.95 25.52 2.25
C TRP A 111 -18.89 26.50 2.83
N ALA A 112 -19.30 27.73 3.16
CA ALA A 112 -18.46 28.77 3.74
C ALA A 112 -19.25 29.70 4.67
N TYR A 113 -18.55 30.37 5.57
CA TYR A 113 -19.10 31.28 6.57
C TYR A 113 -18.61 32.72 6.37
N SER A 114 -19.32 33.67 6.92
CA SER A 114 -19.06 35.12 6.74
C SER A 114 -17.66 35.57 7.19
N ASN A 115 -17.02 34.84 8.08
CA ASN A 115 -15.67 35.12 8.56
C ASN A 115 -14.54 34.53 7.69
N GLY A 116 -14.88 33.95 6.52
CA GLY A 116 -13.93 33.33 5.61
C GLY A 116 -13.50 31.91 5.98
N GLN A 117 -14.16 31.30 6.97
CA GLN A 117 -14.00 29.88 7.26
C GLN A 117 -14.84 29.02 6.31
N TYR A 118 -14.41 27.78 6.12
CA TYR A 118 -15.06 26.82 5.23
C TYR A 118 -15.61 25.65 6.05
N ASN A 119 -16.74 25.13 5.60
CA ASN A 119 -17.35 23.97 6.22
C ASN A 119 -16.47 22.74 6.02
N ALA A 120 -16.02 22.17 7.14
CA ALA A 120 -15.15 20.99 7.14
C ALA A 120 -15.82 19.77 6.49
N LEU A 121 -17.11 19.54 6.74
CA LEU A 121 -17.87 18.42 6.14
C LEU A 121 -18.04 18.57 4.64
N THR A 122 -18.32 19.79 4.16
CA THR A 122 -18.42 20.02 2.70
C THR A 122 -17.06 19.85 2.03
N THR A 123 -15.99 20.33 2.64
CA THR A 123 -14.63 20.11 2.14
C THR A 123 -14.30 18.62 2.09
N MET A 124 -14.56 17.87 3.15
CA MET A 124 -14.35 16.43 3.26
C MET A 124 -15.05 15.67 2.12
N LYS A 125 -16.32 15.96 1.87
CA LYS A 125 -17.11 15.33 0.79
C LYS A 125 -16.65 15.70 -0.63
N ASN A 126 -16.02 16.85 -0.80
CA ASN A 126 -15.63 17.40 -2.10
C ASN A 126 -14.14 17.24 -2.41
N GLU A 127 -13.35 16.63 -1.54
CA GLU A 127 -11.94 16.31 -1.77
C GLU A 127 -11.69 14.80 -1.79
N LEU A 128 -10.83 14.38 -2.70
CA LEU A 128 -10.34 13.01 -2.77
C LEU A 128 -8.82 13.05 -2.86
N ASN A 129 -8.15 12.21 -2.07
CA ASN A 129 -6.69 12.07 -2.11
C ASN A 129 -6.33 10.60 -1.91
N LYS A 130 -6.35 9.87 -3.02
CA LYS A 130 -6.19 8.41 -3.02
C LYS A 130 -4.88 7.99 -3.68
N THR A 131 -4.12 7.17 -2.98
CA THR A 131 -2.88 6.56 -3.47
C THR A 131 -3.06 5.04 -3.54
N LYS A 132 -2.74 4.48 -4.71
CA LYS A 132 -2.68 3.03 -4.93
C LYS A 132 -1.24 2.63 -5.17
N LYS A 133 -0.77 1.56 -4.51
CA LYS A 133 0.56 1.01 -4.72
C LYS A 133 0.49 -0.47 -5.04
N TYR A 134 1.32 -0.88 -5.98
CA TYR A 134 1.57 -2.27 -6.35
C TYR A 134 3.07 -2.52 -6.23
N ASN A 135 3.44 -3.48 -5.41
CA ASN A 135 4.84 -3.88 -5.26
C ASN A 135 4.95 -5.37 -5.54
N LEU A 136 5.95 -5.74 -6.32
CA LEU A 136 6.32 -7.13 -6.57
C LEU A 136 7.82 -7.26 -6.39
N LEU A 137 8.23 -7.97 -5.36
CA LEU A 137 9.60 -8.39 -5.12
C LEU A 137 9.69 -9.90 -5.39
N SER A 138 10.65 -10.31 -6.20
CA SER A 138 10.80 -11.71 -6.54
C SER A 138 12.28 -12.10 -6.55
N ASN A 139 12.54 -13.36 -6.26
CA ASN A 139 13.84 -13.98 -6.41
C ASN A 139 13.62 -15.35 -7.06
N ILE A 140 14.15 -15.52 -8.26
CA ILE A 140 14.04 -16.75 -9.05
C ILE A 140 15.46 -17.29 -9.24
N TYR A 141 15.70 -18.53 -8.85
CA TYR A 141 17.01 -19.11 -9.00
C TYR A 141 16.98 -20.49 -9.68
N LEU A 142 18.07 -20.78 -10.36
CA LEU A 142 18.40 -22.08 -10.88
C LEU A 142 19.79 -22.44 -10.38
N GLU A 143 19.92 -23.63 -9.79
CA GLU A 143 21.18 -24.20 -9.34
C GLU A 143 21.39 -25.54 -10.06
N VAL A 144 22.57 -25.75 -10.61
CA VAL A 144 22.95 -26.94 -11.34
C VAL A 144 24.30 -27.45 -10.81
N THR A 145 24.37 -28.75 -10.52
CA THR A 145 25.59 -29.45 -10.09
C THR A 145 26.00 -30.46 -11.16
N PRO A 146 26.66 -30.03 -12.26
CA PRO A 146 26.92 -30.86 -13.42
C PRO A 146 27.92 -31.98 -13.14
N MET A 147 28.77 -31.78 -12.13
CA MET A 147 29.75 -32.78 -11.68
C MET A 147 30.04 -32.61 -10.18
N GLN A 148 30.60 -33.63 -9.58
CA GLN A 148 30.93 -33.59 -8.15
C GLN A 148 31.84 -32.39 -7.84
N GLY A 149 31.42 -31.60 -6.86
CA GLY A 149 32.16 -30.43 -6.36
C GLY A 149 31.87 -29.13 -7.13
N LEU A 150 31.28 -29.17 -8.33
CA LEU A 150 30.96 -27.95 -9.11
C LEU A 150 29.47 -27.61 -8.96
N THR A 151 29.19 -26.41 -8.45
CA THR A 151 27.85 -25.85 -8.37
C THR A 151 27.79 -24.53 -9.13
N LEU A 152 26.85 -24.43 -10.02
CA LEU A 152 26.52 -23.23 -10.79
C LEU A 152 25.16 -22.74 -10.34
N LYS A 153 25.07 -21.48 -9.89
CA LYS A 153 23.81 -20.87 -9.49
C LYS A 153 23.61 -19.54 -10.20
N THR A 154 22.46 -19.39 -10.82
CA THR A 154 22.00 -18.11 -11.37
C THR A 154 20.76 -17.67 -10.62
N THR A 155 20.67 -16.38 -10.30
CA THR A 155 19.56 -15.78 -9.55
C THR A 155 19.14 -14.51 -10.24
N PHE A 156 17.85 -14.39 -10.54
CA PHE A 156 17.24 -13.20 -11.10
C PHE A 156 16.21 -12.64 -10.11
N SER A 157 16.40 -11.39 -9.70
CA SER A 157 15.63 -10.74 -8.64
C SER A 157 15.02 -9.43 -9.14
N PRO A 158 13.83 -9.44 -9.77
CA PRO A 158 13.10 -8.24 -10.12
C PRO A 158 12.42 -7.61 -8.91
N ASP A 159 12.44 -6.26 -8.86
CA ASP A 159 11.69 -5.40 -7.94
C ASP A 159 10.87 -4.40 -8.77
N ILE A 160 9.55 -4.52 -8.70
CA ILE A 160 8.60 -3.72 -9.48
C ILE A 160 7.71 -2.94 -8.51
N ASN A 161 7.75 -1.62 -8.64
CA ASN A 161 6.97 -0.70 -7.81
C ASN A 161 6.16 0.22 -8.73
N LEU A 162 4.83 0.16 -8.61
CA LEU A 162 3.90 1.04 -9.32
C LEU A 162 3.10 1.83 -8.30
N GLU A 163 3.00 3.14 -8.51
CA GLU A 163 2.23 4.05 -7.66
C GLU A 163 1.32 4.90 -8.52
N GLU A 164 0.06 4.99 -8.13
CA GLU A 164 -0.94 5.86 -8.74
C GLU A 164 -1.48 6.81 -7.67
N ILE A 165 -1.40 8.12 -7.92
CA ILE A 165 -1.88 9.16 -7.02
C ILE A 165 -2.98 9.91 -7.71
N GLY A 166 -4.20 9.85 -7.17
CA GLY A 166 -5.35 10.58 -7.64
C GLY A 166 -5.79 11.62 -6.62
N GLN A 167 -5.84 12.88 -7.04
CA GLN A 167 -6.33 13.99 -6.22
C GLN A 167 -7.45 14.70 -6.96
N TYR A 168 -8.51 15.02 -6.23
CA TYR A 168 -9.63 15.79 -6.74
C TYR A 168 -10.07 16.80 -5.68
N ARG A 169 -10.34 18.02 -6.13
CA ARG A 169 -10.90 19.09 -5.31
C ARG A 169 -12.07 19.72 -6.05
N GLY A 170 -13.25 19.53 -5.51
CA GLY A 170 -14.49 20.06 -6.05
C GLY A 170 -14.63 21.58 -5.85
N LYS A 171 -15.70 22.12 -6.39
CA LYS A 171 -16.04 23.54 -6.34
C LYS A 171 -16.08 24.08 -4.91
N TYR A 172 -16.75 23.35 -4.01
CA TYR A 172 -17.04 23.79 -2.64
C TYR A 172 -15.96 23.33 -1.64
N THR A 173 -14.72 23.62 -1.99
CA THR A 173 -13.57 23.36 -1.13
C THR A 173 -12.84 24.66 -0.78
N LYS A 174 -12.07 24.62 0.27
CA LYS A 174 -11.18 25.73 0.68
C LYS A 174 -10.24 26.17 -0.46
N ALA A 175 -9.78 25.21 -1.28
CA ALA A 175 -8.89 25.48 -2.40
C ALA A 175 -9.59 26.21 -3.56
N ASN A 176 -10.81 25.82 -3.90
CA ASN A 176 -11.56 26.37 -5.03
C ASN A 176 -12.55 27.48 -4.67
N LYS A 177 -12.82 27.68 -3.37
CA LYS A 177 -13.56 28.84 -2.80
C LYS A 177 -14.91 29.10 -3.49
N GLY A 178 -15.67 28.06 -3.83
CA GLY A 178 -16.97 28.22 -4.52
C GLY A 178 -16.88 28.68 -5.97
N GLN A 179 -15.69 28.89 -6.52
CA GLN A 179 -15.51 29.24 -7.92
C GLN A 179 -16.03 28.10 -8.81
N ASN A 180 -16.51 28.47 -10.01
CA ASN A 180 -17.09 27.49 -10.92
C ASN A 180 -16.02 26.62 -11.61
N LYS A 181 -15.17 25.98 -10.81
CA LYS A 181 -14.08 25.09 -11.24
C LYS A 181 -13.93 23.92 -10.26
N ALA A 182 -13.47 22.82 -10.77
CA ALA A 182 -12.88 21.73 -10.01
C ALA A 182 -11.43 21.53 -10.45
N THR A 183 -10.59 21.03 -9.59
CA THR A 183 -9.20 20.71 -9.91
C THR A 183 -8.96 19.23 -9.67
N SER A 184 -8.24 18.59 -10.60
CA SER A 184 -7.80 17.22 -10.44
C SER A 184 -6.33 17.09 -10.81
N ASN A 185 -5.65 16.21 -10.12
CA ASN A 185 -4.30 15.81 -10.43
C ASN A 185 -4.22 14.28 -10.41
N TYR A 186 -3.57 13.72 -11.42
CA TYR A 186 -3.30 12.31 -11.48
C TYR A 186 -1.82 12.10 -11.82
N ALA A 187 -1.12 11.33 -11.01
CA ALA A 187 0.26 10.95 -11.25
C ALA A 187 0.39 9.43 -11.23
N LYS A 188 1.22 8.91 -12.11
CA LYS A 188 1.59 7.50 -12.15
C LYS A 188 3.11 7.39 -12.17
N ASN A 189 3.65 6.74 -11.15
CA ASN A 189 5.07 6.46 -11.01
C ASN A 189 5.29 4.97 -11.21
N SER A 190 6.31 4.62 -11.99
CA SER A 190 6.75 3.24 -12.15
C SER A 190 8.24 3.13 -11.90
N TYR A 191 8.62 2.15 -11.10
CA TYR A 191 9.98 1.85 -10.75
C TYR A 191 10.21 0.37 -11.02
N VAL A 192 11.20 0.03 -11.82
CA VAL A 192 11.56 -1.34 -12.14
C VAL A 192 13.06 -1.48 -12.02
N ASP A 193 13.46 -2.22 -10.99
CA ASP A 193 14.84 -2.60 -10.77
C ASP A 193 14.98 -4.12 -10.90
N TRP A 194 16.17 -4.59 -11.19
CA TRP A 194 16.48 -6.01 -11.17
C TRP A 194 17.96 -6.25 -10.89
N VAL A 195 18.22 -7.37 -10.27
CA VAL A 195 19.57 -7.88 -10.06
C VAL A 195 19.67 -9.27 -10.68
N TRP A 196 20.76 -9.53 -11.34
CA TRP A 196 21.07 -10.83 -11.89
C TRP A 196 22.46 -11.29 -11.41
N ASP A 197 22.48 -12.25 -10.51
CA ASP A 197 23.68 -12.80 -9.92
C ASP A 197 23.99 -14.17 -10.51
N ASN A 198 25.27 -14.43 -10.73
CA ASN A 198 25.78 -15.72 -11.15
C ASN A 198 26.92 -16.14 -10.23
N LEU A 199 26.78 -17.31 -9.65
CA LEU A 199 27.74 -17.88 -8.73
C LEU A 199 28.27 -19.19 -9.30
N VAL A 200 29.56 -19.35 -9.26
CA VAL A 200 30.28 -20.60 -9.55
C VAL A 200 31.01 -21.02 -8.29
N ASN A 201 30.77 -22.21 -7.83
CA ASN A 201 31.41 -22.75 -6.65
C ASN A 201 32.04 -24.10 -7.00
N TYR A 202 33.33 -24.27 -6.73
CA TYR A 202 34.03 -25.52 -7.03
C TYR A 202 34.79 -26.00 -5.79
N ASN A 203 34.35 -27.14 -5.26
CA ASN A 203 34.95 -27.82 -4.10
C ASN A 203 35.64 -29.09 -4.55
N PHE A 204 36.92 -29.24 -4.27
CA PHE A 204 37.66 -30.48 -4.55
C PHE A 204 38.61 -30.84 -3.43
N GLN A 205 38.89 -32.12 -3.34
CA GLN A 205 39.82 -32.64 -2.36
C GLN A 205 41.11 -33.08 -3.06
N LEU A 206 42.23 -32.55 -2.60
CA LEU A 206 43.56 -32.93 -3.06
C LEU A 206 44.31 -33.55 -1.89
N LYS A 207 44.34 -34.89 -1.82
CA LYS A 207 44.86 -35.67 -0.70
C LYS A 207 44.20 -35.24 0.62
N ASP A 208 44.96 -34.68 1.55
CA ASP A 208 44.49 -34.24 2.88
C ASP A 208 43.99 -32.79 2.89
N HIS A 209 44.00 -32.10 1.73
CA HIS A 209 43.58 -30.70 1.61
C HIS A 209 42.25 -30.60 0.88
N ARG A 210 41.30 -29.87 1.47
CA ARG A 210 40.07 -29.46 0.85
C ARG A 210 40.24 -28.02 0.32
N VAL A 211 39.89 -27.81 -0.92
CA VAL A 211 39.95 -26.49 -1.58
C VAL A 211 38.55 -26.09 -1.99
N ASP A 212 38.13 -24.93 -1.55
CA ASP A 212 36.85 -24.27 -1.88
C ASP A 212 37.18 -23.00 -2.67
N LEU A 213 36.65 -22.88 -3.88
CA LEU A 213 36.85 -21.77 -4.80
C LEU A 213 35.49 -21.11 -5.15
#